data_7de8d2f65b80fe4b53ed9bf9ad1d9e97
#
_entry.id   7de8d2f65b80fe4b53ed9bf9ad1d9e97
#
_cell.length_a   1.000
_cell.length_b   1.000
_cell.length_c   1.000
_cell.angle_alpha   90.00
_cell.angle_beta   90.00
_cell.angle_gamma   90.00
#
_symmetry.space_group_name_H-M   'P 1'
#
loop_
_entity.id
_entity.type
_entity.pdbx_description
1 polymer ?
#
loop_
_entity_poly.entity_id
_entity_poly.type
_entity_poly.pdbx_seq_one_letter_code
_entity_poly.pdbx_strand_id
1 'polypeptide(L)'
;MNKITLFPCAKINLGLNITRKRSDGYHDLETVFCPVPIADILTIEKNGKPAGCSLKTNGIVIDGRAEDNIIVKAYDEMARRHTLTGVDITITKNIPIQAGMGGGSADCAFTIKGLNQLFSLNLTDGEMRDIAKGLGADCAFFINPTPAYATGIGEKLTPVDIPLDNHWIVIVKTDTAVSTREAFAGICPHEPERNCRDIVTSLPPREWKDVLYNDFEETIFKLHPTLAEIKQRLYEAGACYACMSGSGSAVVGLFDDRPSVESTDRLRSDYNALVATFKLGRQKDNAFELLPLVDAEGRVTGKTTRSMAHCGTKLLHPVVHLHVFDTHGNLYLQKRPAWKDIQPDRWDTAVGGHIGYGESVEELQRETREEISIADFSAEKIDAYVFESRYEREYVNVFKTVYDKEIRPSENELDGGRFWSRDEILSSIGKGVFTPNFESEYVKYFK
;
A
#
# COMPACT_ATOMS: atom_id res chain seq x y z
N MET A 1 3.27 -27.24 4.82
CA MET A 1 2.80 -26.12 3.96
C MET A 1 3.42 -26.32 2.59
N ASN A 2 2.62 -26.25 1.50
CA ASN A 2 3.14 -26.39 0.14
C ASN A 2 3.20 -25.06 -0.63
N LYS A 3 2.53 -24.03 -0.12
CA LYS A 3 2.39 -22.72 -0.74
C LYS A 3 2.35 -21.63 0.31
N ILE A 4 2.98 -20.49 0.02
CA ILE A 4 2.95 -19.28 0.85
C ILE A 4 2.78 -18.05 -0.02
N THR A 5 2.03 -17.07 0.46
CA THR A 5 1.92 -15.74 -0.17
C THR A 5 2.39 -14.69 0.83
N LEU A 6 3.25 -13.79 0.37
CA LEU A 6 3.88 -12.72 1.15
C LEU A 6 3.72 -11.39 0.40
N PHE A 7 3.90 -10.28 1.13
CA PHE A 7 3.71 -8.92 0.64
C PHE A 7 4.98 -8.09 0.81
N PRO A 8 5.95 -8.19 -0.13
CA PRO A 8 7.14 -7.34 -0.13
C PRO A 8 6.75 -5.85 -0.17
N CYS A 9 6.88 -5.13 0.96
CA CYS A 9 6.51 -3.72 1.02
C CYS A 9 7.62 -2.81 0.53
N ALA A 10 7.27 -1.63 0.02
CA ALA A 10 8.22 -0.58 -0.36
C ALA A 10 8.76 0.16 0.88
N LYS A 11 9.82 0.94 0.67
CA LYS A 11 10.33 1.94 1.62
C LYS A 11 10.47 3.29 0.93
N ILE A 12 10.56 4.33 1.73
CA ILE A 12 11.07 5.64 1.33
C ILE A 12 12.30 6.00 2.16
N ASN A 13 13.05 7.00 1.69
CA ASN A 13 14.13 7.61 2.45
C ASN A 13 13.64 8.95 3.03
N LEU A 14 13.83 9.15 4.32
CA LEU A 14 13.67 10.43 4.99
C LEU A 14 15.08 11.03 5.19
N GLY A 15 15.46 11.93 4.29
CA GLY A 15 16.83 12.39 4.13
C GLY A 15 17.78 11.30 3.59
N LEU A 16 18.87 11.72 3.00
CA LEU A 16 19.97 10.85 2.57
C LEU A 16 21.23 11.69 2.39
N ASN A 17 22.25 11.42 3.16
CA ASN A 17 23.54 12.08 3.05
C ASN A 17 24.60 11.08 2.57
N ILE A 18 25.47 11.49 1.64
CA ILE A 18 26.60 10.72 1.17
C ILE A 18 27.85 11.23 1.88
N THR A 19 28.31 10.46 2.86
CA THR A 19 29.31 10.94 3.84
C THR A 19 30.75 10.70 3.40
N ARG A 20 31.01 9.65 2.61
CA ARG A 20 32.38 9.31 2.22
C ARG A 20 32.42 8.44 0.95
N LYS A 21 33.41 8.68 0.09
CA LYS A 21 33.78 7.74 -0.98
C LYS A 21 34.77 6.70 -0.41
N ARG A 22 34.48 5.42 -0.63
CA ARG A 22 35.29 4.29 -0.15
C ARG A 22 36.32 3.85 -1.19
N SER A 23 37.37 3.17 -0.74
CA SER A 23 38.40 2.60 -1.62
C SER A 23 37.91 1.45 -2.51
N ASP A 24 36.79 0.78 -2.12
CA ASP A 24 36.17 -0.30 -2.90
C ASP A 24 35.19 0.21 -3.99
N GLY A 25 35.14 1.54 -4.18
CA GLY A 25 34.29 2.21 -5.18
C GLY A 25 32.86 2.49 -4.72
N TYR A 26 32.43 1.99 -3.57
CA TYR A 26 31.16 2.34 -2.94
C TYR A 26 31.24 3.69 -2.20
N HIS A 27 30.09 4.15 -1.72
CA HIS A 27 30.00 5.34 -0.87
C HIS A 27 29.38 4.96 0.47
N ASP A 28 29.93 5.50 1.56
CA ASP A 28 29.23 5.51 2.82
C ASP A 28 28.12 6.54 2.76
N LEU A 29 26.96 6.16 3.27
CA LEU A 29 25.79 7.01 3.34
C LEU A 29 25.15 6.93 4.73
N GLU A 30 24.25 7.87 4.99
CA GLU A 30 23.31 7.78 6.09
C GLU A 30 21.92 8.20 5.61
N THR A 31 20.89 7.55 6.11
CA THR A 31 19.49 7.83 5.78
C THR A 31 18.57 7.22 6.83
N VAL A 32 17.31 7.63 6.86
CA VAL A 32 16.27 6.91 7.60
C VAL A 32 15.34 6.23 6.61
N PHE A 33 15.28 4.89 6.67
CA PHE A 33 14.30 4.10 5.94
C PHE A 33 12.97 4.10 6.67
N CYS A 34 11.90 4.38 5.94
CA CYS A 34 10.53 4.29 6.42
C CYS A 34 9.73 3.37 5.49
N PRO A 35 9.18 2.24 5.98
CA PRO A 35 8.33 1.37 5.17
C PRO A 35 7.02 2.08 4.83
N VAL A 36 6.48 1.81 3.63
CA VAL A 36 5.21 2.36 3.16
C VAL A 36 4.31 1.24 2.63
N PRO A 37 2.97 1.40 2.67
CA PRO A 37 2.01 0.34 2.39
C PRO A 37 1.76 0.08 0.89
N ILE A 38 2.76 0.28 0.05
CA ILE A 38 2.79 -0.23 -1.32
C ILE A 38 3.52 -1.57 -1.27
N ALA A 39 2.90 -2.64 -1.74
CA ALA A 39 3.53 -3.96 -1.72
C ALA A 39 3.33 -4.72 -3.02
N ASP A 40 4.34 -5.48 -3.38
CA ASP A 40 4.24 -6.55 -4.36
C ASP A 40 3.53 -7.76 -3.77
N ILE A 41 3.11 -8.71 -4.59
CA ILE A 41 2.49 -9.96 -4.11
C ILE A 41 3.37 -11.11 -4.56
N LEU A 42 4.06 -11.73 -3.61
CA LEU A 42 5.00 -12.83 -3.85
C LEU A 42 4.36 -14.14 -3.40
N THR A 43 4.19 -15.09 -4.33
CA THR A 43 3.71 -16.43 -4.04
C THR A 43 4.78 -17.45 -4.36
N ILE A 44 5.12 -18.32 -3.41
CA ILE A 44 6.10 -19.42 -3.56
C ILE A 44 5.39 -20.73 -3.31
N GLU A 45 5.50 -21.67 -4.25
CA GLU A 45 4.83 -22.98 -4.19
C GLU A 45 5.83 -24.10 -4.52
N LYS A 46 5.86 -25.16 -3.70
CA LYS A 46 6.66 -26.36 -4.00
C LYS A 46 6.08 -27.08 -5.21
N ASN A 47 6.90 -27.37 -6.21
CA ASN A 47 6.45 -28.00 -7.45
C ASN A 47 6.76 -29.51 -7.56
N GLY A 48 7.33 -30.10 -6.51
CA GLY A 48 7.67 -31.52 -6.46
C GLY A 48 8.86 -31.95 -7.34
N LYS A 49 9.53 -31.00 -8.00
CA LYS A 49 10.72 -31.26 -8.84
C LYS A 49 11.99 -31.24 -8.00
N PRO A 50 13.14 -31.71 -8.54
CA PRO A 50 14.45 -31.44 -7.96
C PRO A 50 14.68 -29.94 -7.77
N ALA A 51 15.77 -29.57 -7.06
CA ALA A 51 16.11 -28.17 -6.82
C ALA A 51 16.09 -27.35 -8.14
N GLY A 52 15.49 -26.16 -8.05
CA GLY A 52 15.34 -25.22 -9.16
C GLY A 52 14.18 -24.25 -8.91
N CYS A 53 14.25 -23.08 -9.53
CA CYS A 53 13.26 -22.04 -9.39
C CYS A 53 12.69 -21.67 -10.76
N SER A 54 11.37 -21.69 -10.92
CA SER A 54 10.70 -21.02 -12.04
C SER A 54 10.10 -19.70 -11.56
N LEU A 55 10.25 -18.62 -12.32
CA LEU A 55 9.72 -17.31 -11.99
C LEU A 55 8.71 -16.84 -13.04
N LYS A 56 7.51 -16.51 -12.59
CA LYS A 56 6.48 -15.81 -13.37
C LYS A 56 6.28 -14.41 -12.82
N THR A 57 6.34 -13.41 -13.70
CA THR A 57 6.09 -12.01 -13.35
C THR A 57 4.75 -11.53 -13.92
N ASN A 58 3.98 -10.80 -13.11
CA ASN A 58 2.75 -10.11 -13.48
C ASN A 58 2.83 -8.64 -13.04
N GLY A 59 1.90 -7.80 -13.51
CA GLY A 59 1.87 -6.37 -13.15
C GLY A 59 2.90 -5.58 -13.96
N ILE A 60 3.68 -4.73 -13.29
CA ILE A 60 4.69 -3.88 -13.95
C ILE A 60 5.76 -4.77 -14.61
N VAL A 61 6.03 -4.52 -15.89
CA VAL A 61 7.00 -5.31 -16.67
C VAL A 61 8.42 -5.07 -16.16
N ILE A 62 9.16 -6.14 -15.90
CA ILE A 62 10.57 -6.11 -15.53
C ILE A 62 11.38 -6.55 -16.75
N ASP A 63 12.23 -5.67 -17.24
CA ASP A 63 13.16 -6.02 -18.33
C ASP A 63 14.30 -6.91 -17.81
N GLY A 64 14.78 -7.79 -18.68
CA GLY A 64 15.93 -8.66 -18.40
C GLY A 64 15.60 -10.16 -18.45
N ARG A 65 16.62 -10.98 -18.24
CA ARG A 65 16.46 -12.45 -18.22
C ARG A 65 16.00 -12.90 -16.83
N ALA A 66 15.22 -13.97 -16.77
CA ALA A 66 14.72 -14.50 -15.50
C ALA A 66 15.87 -14.85 -14.52
N GLU A 67 16.99 -15.39 -15.04
CA GLU A 67 18.14 -15.78 -14.22
C GLU A 67 18.85 -14.58 -13.56
N ASP A 68 18.71 -13.39 -14.14
CA ASP A 68 19.30 -12.16 -13.59
C ASP A 68 18.41 -11.54 -12.49
N ASN A 69 17.17 -12.02 -12.36
CA ASN A 69 16.23 -11.51 -11.37
C ASN A 69 16.69 -11.82 -9.93
N ILE A 70 16.61 -10.84 -9.06
CA ILE A 70 17.06 -10.96 -7.66
C ILE A 70 16.28 -12.01 -6.87
N ILE A 71 15.03 -12.32 -7.24
CA ILE A 71 14.21 -13.40 -6.65
C ILE A 71 14.87 -14.75 -6.92
N VAL A 72 15.31 -14.99 -8.17
CA VAL A 72 15.98 -16.22 -8.56
C VAL A 72 17.33 -16.33 -7.85
N LYS A 73 18.11 -15.24 -7.81
CA LYS A 73 19.37 -15.19 -7.05
C LYS A 73 19.19 -15.48 -5.55
N ALA A 74 18.08 -15.00 -4.97
CA ALA A 74 17.75 -15.30 -3.58
C ALA A 74 17.42 -16.78 -3.37
N TYR A 75 16.67 -17.41 -4.28
CA TYR A 75 16.46 -18.85 -4.25
C TYR A 75 17.77 -19.62 -4.38
N ASP A 76 18.61 -19.28 -5.35
CA ASP A 76 19.88 -19.97 -5.60
C ASP A 76 20.83 -19.88 -4.39
N GLU A 77 20.91 -18.73 -3.75
CA GLU A 77 21.75 -18.54 -2.56
C GLU A 77 21.20 -19.35 -1.37
N MET A 78 19.88 -19.42 -1.21
CA MET A 78 19.23 -20.27 -0.20
C MET A 78 19.45 -21.76 -0.49
N ALA A 79 19.32 -22.19 -1.76
CA ALA A 79 19.55 -23.58 -2.19
C ALA A 79 21.02 -24.01 -2.05
N ARG A 80 21.96 -23.07 -2.20
CA ARG A 80 23.41 -23.31 -1.97
C ARG A 80 23.69 -23.61 -0.49
N ARG A 81 22.95 -23.01 0.43
CA ARG A 81 23.16 -23.14 1.89
C ARG A 81 22.31 -24.25 2.52
N HIS A 82 21.15 -24.54 1.94
CA HIS A 82 20.15 -25.44 2.50
C HIS A 82 19.62 -26.44 1.45
N THR A 83 19.18 -27.59 1.90
CA THR A 83 18.54 -28.58 1.01
C THR A 83 17.12 -28.12 0.67
N LEU A 84 16.94 -27.58 -0.53
CA LEU A 84 15.64 -27.16 -1.06
C LEU A 84 15.23 -28.03 -2.24
N THR A 85 13.93 -28.27 -2.37
CA THR A 85 13.32 -28.82 -3.59
C THR A 85 12.90 -27.69 -4.53
N GLY A 86 12.46 -28.04 -5.75
CA GLY A 86 12.02 -27.07 -6.73
C GLY A 86 10.79 -26.29 -6.30
N VAL A 87 10.74 -25.02 -6.71
CA VAL A 87 9.62 -24.11 -6.44
C VAL A 87 9.20 -23.37 -7.70
N ASP A 88 7.91 -23.05 -7.77
CA ASP A 88 7.35 -22.08 -8.70
C ASP A 88 7.07 -20.79 -7.93
N ILE A 89 7.69 -19.69 -8.38
CA ILE A 89 7.51 -18.37 -7.78
C ILE A 89 6.71 -17.50 -8.75
N THR A 90 5.67 -16.85 -8.22
CA THR A 90 4.90 -15.85 -8.94
C THR A 90 5.01 -14.53 -8.21
N ILE A 91 5.45 -13.48 -8.91
CA ILE A 91 5.45 -12.11 -8.39
C ILE A 91 4.48 -11.23 -9.19
N THR A 92 3.62 -10.49 -8.49
CA THR A 92 2.83 -9.39 -9.08
C THR A 92 3.45 -8.08 -8.61
N LYS A 93 4.01 -7.33 -9.56
CA LYS A 93 4.73 -6.07 -9.30
C LYS A 93 3.76 -4.90 -9.25
N ASN A 94 3.67 -4.27 -8.08
CA ASN A 94 2.94 -3.04 -7.81
C ASN A 94 3.90 -1.89 -7.44
N ILE A 95 5.06 -2.21 -6.82
CA ILE A 95 6.08 -1.23 -6.49
C ILE A 95 6.75 -0.76 -7.77
N PRO A 96 6.74 0.56 -8.07
CA PRO A 96 7.36 1.09 -9.28
C PRO A 96 8.84 0.76 -9.37
N ILE A 97 9.30 0.42 -10.58
CA ILE A 97 10.69 0.09 -10.84
C ILE A 97 11.51 1.38 -10.94
N GLN A 98 12.80 1.33 -10.52
CA GLN A 98 13.71 2.49 -10.55
C GLN A 98 13.11 3.74 -9.92
N ALA A 99 12.49 3.55 -8.76
CA ALA A 99 11.79 4.59 -8.02
C ALA A 99 12.49 5.01 -6.72
N GLY A 100 13.63 4.42 -6.37
CA GLY A 100 14.26 4.62 -5.06
C GLY A 100 13.49 4.01 -3.89
N MET A 101 12.51 3.13 -4.16
CA MET A 101 11.59 2.57 -3.17
C MET A 101 11.95 1.14 -2.72
N GLY A 102 13.06 0.60 -3.18
CA GLY A 102 13.59 -0.68 -2.70
C GLY A 102 12.81 -1.94 -3.14
N GLY A 103 11.94 -1.88 -4.18
CA GLY A 103 11.07 -2.97 -4.58
C GLY A 103 11.81 -4.30 -4.85
N GLY A 104 12.90 -4.28 -5.63
CA GLY A 104 13.70 -5.49 -5.87
C GLY A 104 14.34 -6.05 -4.60
N SER A 105 14.84 -5.18 -3.72
CA SER A 105 15.41 -5.59 -2.43
C SER A 105 14.36 -6.18 -1.49
N ALA A 106 13.13 -5.66 -1.53
CA ALA A 106 11.99 -6.22 -0.82
C ALA A 106 11.65 -7.63 -1.34
N ASP A 107 11.56 -7.79 -2.67
CA ASP A 107 11.31 -9.10 -3.30
C ASP A 107 12.36 -10.14 -2.89
N CYS A 108 13.65 -9.77 -2.89
CA CYS A 108 14.75 -10.60 -2.43
C CYS A 108 14.56 -11.06 -0.99
N ALA A 109 14.39 -10.13 -0.06
CA ALA A 109 14.26 -10.42 1.37
C ALA A 109 13.03 -11.29 1.67
N PHE A 110 11.91 -10.98 1.03
CA PHE A 110 10.68 -11.75 1.20
C PHE A 110 10.75 -13.14 0.53
N THR A 111 11.56 -13.32 -0.51
CA THR A 111 11.88 -14.65 -1.06
C THR A 111 12.63 -15.47 -0.02
N ILE A 112 13.66 -14.92 0.63
CA ILE A 112 14.40 -15.58 1.71
C ILE A 112 13.46 -15.97 2.86
N LYS A 113 12.61 -15.03 3.32
CA LYS A 113 11.60 -15.29 4.38
C LYS A 113 10.63 -16.40 3.99
N GLY A 114 10.11 -16.33 2.76
CA GLY A 114 9.16 -17.31 2.24
C GLY A 114 9.76 -18.72 2.15
N LEU A 115 11.00 -18.83 1.68
CA LEU A 115 11.72 -20.11 1.63
C LEU A 115 12.02 -20.62 3.05
N ASN A 116 12.42 -19.75 3.97
CA ASN A 116 12.63 -20.11 5.38
C ASN A 116 11.36 -20.73 5.99
N GLN A 117 10.19 -20.11 5.78
CA GLN A 117 8.91 -20.60 6.28
C GLN A 117 8.46 -21.87 5.55
N LEU A 118 8.52 -21.88 4.20
CA LEU A 118 8.03 -22.97 3.36
C LEU A 118 8.78 -24.29 3.61
N PHE A 119 10.09 -24.20 3.87
CA PHE A 119 10.97 -25.34 4.12
C PHE A 119 11.27 -25.58 5.61
N SER A 120 10.71 -24.75 6.51
CA SER A 120 10.90 -24.84 7.98
C SER A 120 12.39 -24.85 8.35
N LEU A 121 13.18 -23.93 7.76
CA LEU A 121 14.62 -23.89 7.97
C LEU A 121 15.01 -23.31 9.34
N ASN A 122 14.07 -22.64 10.02
CA ASN A 122 14.23 -22.02 11.34
C ASN A 122 15.38 -21.02 11.43
N LEU A 123 15.66 -20.31 10.32
CA LEU A 123 16.64 -19.22 10.32
C LEU A 123 16.14 -18.05 11.14
N THR A 124 17.02 -17.47 11.93
CA THR A 124 16.78 -16.23 12.66
C THR A 124 16.80 -15.02 11.70
N ASP A 125 16.23 -13.90 12.13
CA ASP A 125 16.30 -12.64 11.37
C ASP A 125 17.76 -12.23 11.10
N GLY A 126 18.69 -12.49 12.03
CA GLY A 126 20.12 -12.21 11.87
C GLY A 126 20.72 -13.01 10.70
N GLU A 127 20.51 -14.32 10.68
CA GLU A 127 20.99 -15.21 9.61
C GLU A 127 20.38 -14.84 8.26
N MET A 128 19.08 -14.53 8.20
CA MET A 128 18.43 -14.08 6.97
C MET A 128 19.00 -12.74 6.49
N ARG A 129 19.29 -11.78 7.39
CA ARG A 129 19.94 -10.51 7.05
C ARG A 129 21.33 -10.72 6.49
N ASP A 130 22.12 -11.65 7.02
CA ASP A 130 23.46 -11.95 6.51
C ASP A 130 23.44 -12.56 5.11
N ILE A 131 22.42 -13.36 4.80
CA ILE A 131 22.19 -13.85 3.43
C ILE A 131 21.79 -12.67 2.52
N ALA A 132 20.83 -11.86 2.95
CA ALA A 132 20.27 -10.76 2.18
C ALA A 132 21.32 -9.69 1.81
N LYS A 133 22.23 -9.34 2.73
CA LYS A 133 23.35 -8.38 2.48
C LYS A 133 24.23 -8.77 1.30
N GLY A 134 24.43 -10.07 1.07
CA GLY A 134 25.22 -10.56 -0.07
C GLY A 134 24.53 -10.34 -1.42
N LEU A 135 23.23 -10.08 -1.44
CA LEU A 135 22.43 -9.92 -2.65
C LEU A 135 22.13 -8.45 -2.98
N GLY A 136 22.11 -7.57 -1.99
CA GLY A 136 21.91 -6.14 -2.20
C GLY A 136 21.92 -5.35 -0.88
N ALA A 137 22.38 -4.10 -0.95
CA ALA A 137 22.58 -3.24 0.23
C ALA A 137 21.29 -3.06 1.05
N ASP A 138 20.17 -2.75 0.40
CA ASP A 138 18.89 -2.51 1.06
C ASP A 138 18.15 -3.80 1.46
N CYS A 139 18.60 -5.00 0.98
CA CYS A 139 17.85 -6.25 1.20
C CYS A 139 17.72 -6.61 2.69
N ALA A 140 18.74 -6.32 3.49
CA ALA A 140 18.73 -6.61 4.93
C ALA A 140 17.61 -5.86 5.68
N PHE A 141 17.25 -4.65 5.25
CA PHE A 141 16.17 -3.86 5.81
C PHE A 141 14.83 -4.60 5.74
N PHE A 142 14.54 -5.25 4.62
CA PHE A 142 13.25 -5.88 4.34
C PHE A 142 13.04 -7.24 5.02
N ILE A 143 14.03 -7.77 5.72
CA ILE A 143 13.84 -8.96 6.58
C ILE A 143 12.85 -8.65 7.72
N ASN A 144 12.99 -7.46 8.32
CA ASN A 144 12.01 -6.94 9.29
C ASN A 144 11.84 -5.43 9.06
N PRO A 145 10.96 -5.02 8.12
CA PRO A 145 10.86 -3.63 7.67
C PRO A 145 10.14 -2.77 8.72
N THR A 146 10.91 -2.18 9.61
CA THR A 146 10.48 -1.15 10.57
C THR A 146 11.32 0.11 10.36
N PRO A 147 10.86 1.31 10.75
CA PRO A 147 11.68 2.51 10.59
C PRO A 147 13.07 2.31 11.17
N ALA A 148 14.10 2.61 10.39
CA ALA A 148 15.47 2.36 10.77
C ALA A 148 16.44 3.40 10.20
N TYR A 149 17.37 3.84 11.03
CA TYR A 149 18.56 4.59 10.60
C TYR A 149 19.56 3.64 9.96
N ALA A 150 19.89 3.89 8.72
CA ALA A 150 20.80 3.08 7.92
C ALA A 150 22.11 3.83 7.69
N THR A 151 23.24 3.13 7.86
CA THR A 151 24.59 3.64 7.62
C THR A 151 25.44 2.63 6.85
N GLY A 152 26.71 2.94 6.58
CA GLY A 152 27.55 2.15 5.70
C GLY A 152 27.12 2.37 4.26
N ILE A 153 26.87 1.30 3.51
CA ILE A 153 26.26 1.36 2.18
C ILE A 153 24.73 1.20 2.22
N GLY A 154 24.11 1.27 3.42
CA GLY A 154 22.69 1.05 3.72
C GLY A 154 22.40 -0.22 4.53
N GLU A 155 23.44 -1.03 4.83
CA GLU A 155 23.30 -2.35 5.44
C GLU A 155 23.35 -2.35 6.97
N LYS A 156 23.83 -1.26 7.59
CA LYS A 156 23.90 -1.15 9.07
C LYS A 156 22.66 -0.46 9.57
N LEU A 157 21.77 -1.20 10.18
CA LEU A 157 20.44 -0.76 10.56
C LEU A 157 20.31 -0.60 12.07
N THR A 158 19.85 0.56 12.50
CA THR A 158 19.48 0.85 13.89
C THR A 158 18.01 1.27 13.92
N PRO A 159 17.12 0.58 14.65
CA PRO A 159 15.72 0.99 14.76
C PRO A 159 15.60 2.44 15.24
N VAL A 160 14.65 3.18 14.69
CA VAL A 160 14.33 4.54 15.10
C VAL A 160 12.82 4.70 15.24
N ASP A 161 12.43 5.53 16.19
CA ASP A 161 11.04 5.97 16.32
C ASP A 161 10.88 7.32 15.62
N ILE A 162 9.90 7.43 14.73
CA ILE A 162 9.65 8.64 13.94
C ILE A 162 8.22 9.14 14.17
N PRO A 163 8.02 10.46 14.34
CA PRO A 163 6.73 11.03 14.72
C PRO A 163 5.81 11.20 13.50
N LEU A 164 5.54 10.11 12.78
CA LEU A 164 4.69 10.13 11.57
C LEU A 164 3.30 9.55 11.76
N ASP A 165 2.93 9.17 12.99
CA ASP A 165 1.58 8.70 13.27
C ASP A 165 0.55 9.76 12.88
N ASN A 166 -0.46 9.33 12.13
CA ASN A 166 -1.54 10.14 11.58
C ASN A 166 -1.16 11.14 10.46
N HIS A 167 0.09 11.25 10.05
CA HIS A 167 0.44 12.01 8.86
C HIS A 167 -0.02 11.28 7.58
N TRP A 168 -0.23 12.07 6.53
CA TRP A 168 -0.47 11.55 5.20
C TRP A 168 0.80 11.60 4.36
N ILE A 169 0.97 10.62 3.49
CA ILE A 169 2.05 10.60 2.51
C ILE A 169 1.46 10.54 1.10
N VAL A 170 2.00 11.38 0.20
CA VAL A 170 1.76 11.30 -1.24
C VAL A 170 3.05 10.86 -1.91
N ILE A 171 2.98 9.82 -2.71
CA ILE A 171 4.09 9.28 -3.49
C ILE A 171 3.78 9.54 -4.96
N VAL A 172 4.66 10.26 -5.66
CA VAL A 172 4.53 10.59 -7.08
C VAL A 172 5.65 9.92 -7.85
N LYS A 173 5.31 9.09 -8.84
CA LYS A 173 6.27 8.42 -9.72
C LYS A 173 5.86 8.60 -11.17
N THR A 174 6.70 9.29 -11.94
CA THR A 174 6.58 9.45 -13.38
C THR A 174 7.26 8.29 -14.13
N ASP A 175 7.17 8.27 -15.44
CA ASP A 175 7.90 7.32 -16.29
C ASP A 175 9.42 7.58 -16.30
N THR A 176 9.91 8.68 -15.68
CA THR A 176 11.34 8.97 -15.57
C THR A 176 12.05 7.83 -14.83
N ALA A 177 13.02 7.23 -15.49
CA ALA A 177 13.91 6.23 -14.91
C ALA A 177 15.22 6.91 -14.51
N VAL A 178 15.66 6.70 -13.28
CA VAL A 178 16.96 7.17 -12.77
C VAL A 178 17.79 5.97 -12.38
N SER A 179 18.98 5.85 -12.93
CA SER A 179 19.92 4.80 -12.52
C SER A 179 20.72 5.24 -11.29
N THR A 180 20.98 4.29 -10.38
CA THR A 180 21.85 4.54 -9.22
C THR A 180 23.22 5.09 -9.63
N ARG A 181 23.76 4.63 -10.77
CA ARG A 181 25.05 5.12 -11.33
C ARG A 181 24.97 6.61 -11.67
N GLU A 182 23.87 7.04 -12.30
CA GLU A 182 23.62 8.44 -12.64
C GLU A 182 23.54 9.31 -11.39
N ALA A 183 22.82 8.85 -10.36
CA ALA A 183 22.70 9.56 -9.10
C ALA A 183 24.06 9.79 -8.41
N PHE A 184 24.93 8.79 -8.41
CA PHE A 184 26.27 8.91 -7.82
C PHE A 184 27.27 9.71 -8.67
N ALA A 185 27.04 9.92 -9.97
CA ALA A 185 28.01 10.54 -10.88
C ALA A 185 28.36 11.99 -10.52
N GLY A 186 27.44 12.73 -9.90
CA GLY A 186 27.63 14.14 -9.53
C GLY A 186 27.83 14.38 -8.04
N ILE A 187 27.93 13.31 -7.24
CA ILE A 187 27.98 13.44 -5.76
C ILE A 187 29.34 13.92 -5.28
N CYS A 188 29.31 14.92 -4.40
CA CYS A 188 30.43 15.39 -3.60
C CYS A 188 30.19 14.99 -2.13
N PRO A 189 30.83 13.91 -1.63
CA PRO A 189 30.61 13.46 -0.25
C PRO A 189 30.98 14.52 0.78
N HIS A 190 30.19 14.65 1.84
CA HIS A 190 30.42 15.61 2.92
C HIS A 190 29.92 15.06 4.25
N GLU A 191 30.47 15.54 5.36
CA GLU A 191 29.92 15.29 6.68
C GLU A 191 28.74 16.25 6.93
N PRO A 192 27.53 15.75 7.20
CA PRO A 192 26.39 16.62 7.48
C PRO A 192 26.56 17.31 8.84
N GLU A 193 26.13 18.56 8.96
CA GLU A 193 26.11 19.26 10.26
C GLU A 193 25.26 18.53 11.28
N ARG A 194 24.21 17.86 10.82
CA ARG A 194 23.28 17.08 11.62
C ARG A 194 22.82 15.87 10.83
N ASN A 195 22.93 14.68 11.44
CA ASN A 195 22.54 13.44 10.75
C ASN A 195 21.00 13.28 10.63
N CYS A 196 20.56 12.49 9.66
CA CYS A 196 19.14 12.28 9.38
C CYS A 196 18.38 11.74 10.61
N ARG A 197 18.97 10.83 11.37
CA ARG A 197 18.32 10.26 12.58
C ARG A 197 18.02 11.35 13.60
N ASP A 198 18.99 12.19 13.92
CA ASP A 198 18.83 13.23 14.94
C ASP A 198 17.79 14.27 14.53
N ILE A 199 17.68 14.56 13.21
CA ILE A 199 16.65 15.42 12.67
C ILE A 199 15.26 14.80 12.85
N VAL A 200 15.05 13.57 12.35
CA VAL A 200 13.72 12.95 12.35
C VAL A 200 13.20 12.58 13.75
N THR A 201 14.11 12.36 14.70
CA THR A 201 13.72 12.00 16.08
C THR A 201 13.52 13.19 17.01
N SER A 202 14.06 14.36 16.68
CA SER A 202 14.05 15.53 17.57
C SER A 202 13.25 16.72 17.04
N LEU A 203 12.92 16.76 15.76
CA LEU A 203 12.13 17.80 15.13
C LEU A 203 10.80 17.26 14.58
N PRO A 204 9.71 18.04 14.69
CA PRO A 204 8.47 17.69 14.03
C PRO A 204 8.63 17.79 12.49
N PRO A 205 7.86 17.03 11.68
CA PRO A 205 7.98 17.05 10.22
C PRO A 205 7.89 18.42 9.56
N ARG A 206 7.19 19.37 10.17
CA ARG A 206 7.07 20.77 9.67
C ARG A 206 8.40 21.52 9.66
N GLU A 207 9.37 21.10 10.47
CA GLU A 207 10.69 21.73 10.57
C GLU A 207 11.76 21.00 9.72
N TRP A 208 11.38 19.95 8.97
CA TRP A 208 12.36 19.17 8.18
C TRP A 208 12.74 19.84 6.86
N LYS A 209 11.90 20.73 6.32
CA LYS A 209 12.03 21.29 4.96
C LYS A 209 13.43 21.83 4.65
N ASP A 210 14.02 22.55 5.61
CA ASP A 210 15.27 23.27 5.41
C ASP A 210 16.48 22.64 6.13
N VAL A 211 16.31 21.40 6.65
CA VAL A 211 17.38 20.71 7.40
C VAL A 211 17.53 19.23 7.05
N LEU A 212 16.55 18.61 6.40
CA LEU A 212 16.57 17.20 6.01
C LEU A 212 16.59 17.10 4.49
N TYR A 213 17.73 16.82 3.92
CA TYR A 213 17.97 16.79 2.47
C TYR A 213 18.22 15.39 1.95
N ASN A 214 18.12 15.23 0.63
CA ASN A 214 18.63 14.08 -0.09
C ASN A 214 19.70 14.58 -1.07
N ASP A 215 20.95 14.20 -0.85
CA ASP A 215 22.11 14.65 -1.64
C ASP A 215 21.97 14.37 -3.14
N PHE A 216 21.26 13.31 -3.51
CA PHE A 216 21.03 13.02 -4.92
C PHE A 216 20.15 14.05 -5.63
N GLU A 217 19.33 14.81 -4.89
CA GLU A 217 18.44 15.82 -5.49
C GLU A 217 19.23 16.89 -6.27
N GLU A 218 20.39 17.30 -5.79
CA GLU A 218 21.18 18.33 -6.48
C GLU A 218 21.56 17.88 -7.90
N THR A 219 21.99 16.64 -8.06
CA THR A 219 22.40 16.10 -9.37
C THR A 219 21.16 15.73 -10.20
N ILE A 220 20.23 15.00 -9.62
CA ILE A 220 19.09 14.43 -10.34
C ILE A 220 18.11 15.52 -10.79
N PHE A 221 17.87 16.56 -9.99
CA PHE A 221 16.99 17.66 -10.39
C PHE A 221 17.57 18.55 -11.52
N LYS A 222 18.90 18.61 -11.65
CA LYS A 222 19.54 19.25 -12.79
C LYS A 222 19.35 18.44 -14.08
N LEU A 223 19.40 17.11 -13.98
CA LEU A 223 19.23 16.21 -15.12
C LEU A 223 17.74 15.98 -15.48
N HIS A 224 16.89 15.97 -14.49
CA HIS A 224 15.45 15.73 -14.60
C HIS A 224 14.64 16.83 -13.88
N PRO A 225 14.54 18.05 -14.45
CA PRO A 225 13.90 19.20 -13.80
C PRO A 225 12.43 18.96 -13.36
N THR A 226 11.73 18.09 -14.08
CA THR A 226 10.35 17.70 -13.74
C THR A 226 10.23 17.15 -12.32
N LEU A 227 11.26 16.46 -11.80
CA LEU A 227 11.22 15.92 -10.43
C LEU A 227 11.32 17.06 -9.39
N ALA A 228 12.10 18.09 -9.67
CA ALA A 228 12.15 19.29 -8.83
C ALA A 228 10.81 20.05 -8.85
N GLU A 229 10.17 20.13 -10.02
CA GLU A 229 8.85 20.73 -10.16
C GLU A 229 7.79 19.96 -9.36
N ILE A 230 7.79 18.63 -9.42
CA ILE A 230 6.88 17.78 -8.61
C ILE A 230 7.09 18.04 -7.12
N LYS A 231 8.35 18.13 -6.65
CA LYS A 231 8.64 18.47 -5.25
C LYS A 231 8.04 19.81 -4.86
N GLN A 232 8.18 20.82 -5.73
CA GLN A 232 7.60 22.14 -5.50
C GLN A 232 6.05 22.08 -5.48
N ARG A 233 5.43 21.35 -6.41
CA ARG A 233 3.98 21.13 -6.44
C ARG A 233 3.44 20.46 -5.20
N LEU A 234 4.18 19.52 -4.60
CA LEU A 234 3.81 18.91 -3.32
C LEU A 234 3.77 19.95 -2.19
N TYR A 235 4.76 20.85 -2.13
CA TYR A 235 4.71 21.97 -1.17
C TYR A 235 3.53 22.91 -1.44
N GLU A 236 3.25 23.26 -2.68
CA GLU A 236 2.09 24.07 -3.07
C GLU A 236 0.76 23.41 -2.73
N ALA A 237 0.72 22.07 -2.73
CA ALA A 237 -0.43 21.27 -2.28
C ALA A 237 -0.57 21.18 -0.75
N GLY A 238 0.37 21.78 0.02
CA GLY A 238 0.34 21.81 1.48
C GLY A 238 1.22 20.78 2.18
N ALA A 239 2.17 20.14 1.48
CA ALA A 239 3.11 19.26 2.14
C ALA A 239 3.96 20.02 3.18
N CYS A 240 4.06 19.50 4.38
CA CYS A 240 4.97 20.04 5.41
C CYS A 240 6.43 19.66 5.12
N TYR A 241 6.66 18.54 4.43
CA TYR A 241 7.97 18.10 3.96
C TYR A 241 7.84 17.39 2.63
N ALA A 242 8.80 17.55 1.73
CA ALA A 242 8.88 16.80 0.49
C ALA A 242 10.34 16.48 0.10
N CYS A 243 10.59 15.29 -0.44
CA CYS A 243 11.92 14.87 -0.89
C CYS A 243 11.82 13.80 -1.98
N MET A 244 12.91 13.58 -2.69
CA MET A 244 13.09 12.41 -3.54
C MET A 244 13.47 11.19 -2.68
N SER A 245 12.93 10.02 -2.99
CA SER A 245 13.26 8.78 -2.28
C SER A 245 14.49 8.11 -2.90
N GLY A 246 15.52 7.84 -2.09
CA GLY A 246 16.75 7.20 -2.53
C GLY A 246 17.38 7.93 -3.72
N SER A 247 17.84 7.18 -4.72
CA SER A 247 18.37 7.73 -5.97
C SER A 247 17.30 8.22 -6.93
N GLY A 248 16.04 8.17 -6.55
CA GLY A 248 14.91 8.57 -7.39
C GLY A 248 14.35 7.39 -8.21
N SER A 249 13.35 7.66 -9.03
CA SER A 249 12.74 8.96 -9.34
C SER A 249 11.44 9.27 -8.56
N ALA A 250 11.04 8.45 -7.58
CA ALA A 250 9.87 8.79 -6.79
C ALA A 250 10.12 10.04 -5.92
N VAL A 251 9.17 10.97 -5.94
CA VAL A 251 9.13 12.14 -5.07
C VAL A 251 8.00 11.95 -4.07
N VAL A 252 8.27 12.21 -2.80
CA VAL A 252 7.32 12.01 -1.73
C VAL A 252 7.03 13.33 -1.01
N GLY A 253 5.77 13.51 -0.56
CA GLY A 253 5.35 14.62 0.28
C GLY A 253 4.65 14.12 1.52
N LEU A 254 4.99 14.69 2.68
CA LEU A 254 4.29 14.46 3.96
C LEU A 254 3.32 15.59 4.22
N PHE A 255 2.15 15.26 4.75
CA PHE A 255 1.07 16.20 5.04
C PHE A 255 0.50 15.92 6.42
N ASP A 256 0.12 16.97 7.14
CA ASP A 256 -0.57 16.83 8.43
C ASP A 256 -2.01 16.34 8.24
N ASP A 257 -2.69 16.86 7.21
CA ASP A 257 -4.04 16.49 6.83
C ASP A 257 -4.06 15.82 5.46
N ARG A 258 -5.14 15.11 5.15
CA ARG A 258 -5.30 14.49 3.83
C ARG A 258 -5.25 15.55 2.73
N PRO A 259 -4.33 15.44 1.76
CA PRO A 259 -4.26 16.39 0.64
C PRO A 259 -5.55 16.36 -0.19
N SER A 260 -5.88 17.50 -0.82
CA SER A 260 -7.06 17.57 -1.66
C SER A 260 -6.96 16.63 -2.87
N VAL A 261 -8.09 16.09 -3.29
CA VAL A 261 -8.15 15.24 -4.48
C VAL A 261 -7.74 16.02 -5.72
N GLU A 262 -8.15 17.29 -5.81
CA GLU A 262 -7.79 18.18 -6.91
C GLU A 262 -6.27 18.32 -7.07
N SER A 263 -5.54 18.43 -5.95
CA SER A 263 -4.07 18.52 -5.96
C SER A 263 -3.43 17.21 -6.46
N THR A 264 -3.91 16.06 -5.97
CA THR A 264 -3.38 14.75 -6.36
C THR A 264 -3.76 14.38 -7.80
N ASP A 265 -4.95 14.74 -8.27
CA ASP A 265 -5.39 14.52 -9.65
C ASP A 265 -4.61 15.40 -10.64
N ARG A 266 -4.28 16.66 -10.25
CA ARG A 266 -3.37 17.49 -11.06
C ARG A 266 -1.99 16.88 -11.17
N LEU A 267 -1.39 16.40 -10.07
CA LEU A 267 -0.11 15.70 -10.13
C LEU A 267 -0.16 14.48 -11.05
N ARG A 268 -1.28 13.74 -11.05
CA ARG A 268 -1.47 12.58 -11.93
C ARG A 268 -1.59 12.99 -13.40
N SER A 269 -2.43 13.99 -13.72
CA SER A 269 -2.69 14.41 -15.09
C SER A 269 -1.53 15.19 -15.71
N ASP A 270 -0.95 16.15 -14.97
CA ASP A 270 0.08 17.05 -15.50
C ASP A 270 1.39 16.31 -15.79
N TYR A 271 1.69 15.26 -15.02
CA TYR A 271 2.95 14.50 -15.13
C TYR A 271 2.78 13.07 -15.64
N ASN A 272 1.57 12.65 -16.02
CA ASN A 272 1.26 11.25 -16.35
C ASN A 272 1.84 10.29 -15.30
N ALA A 273 1.65 10.61 -14.03
CA ALA A 273 2.32 9.97 -12.90
C ALA A 273 1.40 8.99 -12.16
N LEU A 274 2.01 7.91 -11.63
CA LEU A 274 1.39 7.19 -10.52
C LEU A 274 1.40 8.12 -9.30
N VAL A 275 0.22 8.36 -8.72
CA VAL A 275 0.07 9.10 -7.47
C VAL A 275 -0.65 8.24 -6.48
N ALA A 276 0.01 7.90 -5.38
CA ALA A 276 -0.53 7.07 -4.32
C ALA A 276 -0.53 7.86 -3.00
N THR A 277 -1.65 7.82 -2.28
CA THR A 277 -1.87 8.58 -1.05
C THR A 277 -2.23 7.64 0.08
N PHE A 278 -1.49 7.68 1.19
CA PHE A 278 -1.70 6.82 2.35
C PHE A 278 -1.66 7.65 3.64
N LYS A 279 -2.36 7.16 4.66
CA LYS A 279 -2.19 7.61 6.05
C LYS A 279 -1.11 6.75 6.71
N LEU A 280 -0.12 7.38 7.33
CA LEU A 280 0.94 6.72 8.08
C LEU A 280 0.50 6.44 9.53
N GLY A 281 1.19 5.55 10.21
CA GLY A 281 0.88 5.12 11.57
C GLY A 281 0.55 3.64 11.64
N ARG A 282 -0.12 3.20 12.70
CA ARG A 282 -0.55 1.80 12.84
C ARG A 282 -1.41 1.42 11.64
N GLN A 283 -0.80 0.70 10.71
CA GLN A 283 -1.53 0.11 9.61
C GLN A 283 -2.56 -0.86 10.20
N LYS A 284 -3.80 -0.76 9.73
CA LYS A 284 -4.80 -1.78 10.03
C LYS A 284 -4.25 -3.12 9.57
N ASP A 285 -4.49 -4.16 10.34
CA ASP A 285 -4.04 -5.54 10.06
C ASP A 285 -4.43 -6.01 8.64
N ASN A 286 -5.40 -5.36 8.00
CA ASN A 286 -5.93 -5.66 6.68
C ASN A 286 -5.32 -4.85 5.50
N ALA A 287 -4.28 -4.04 5.70
CA ALA A 287 -3.66 -3.25 4.60
C ALA A 287 -3.20 -4.12 3.42
N PHE A 288 -2.76 -5.34 3.70
CA PHE A 288 -2.30 -6.31 2.71
C PHE A 288 -3.33 -7.41 2.40
N GLU A 289 -4.58 -7.25 2.85
CA GLU A 289 -5.67 -8.09 2.40
C GLU A 289 -5.73 -8.12 0.87
N LEU A 290 -5.87 -9.32 0.29
CA LEU A 290 -5.94 -9.49 -1.16
C LEU A 290 -7.35 -9.25 -1.66
N LEU A 291 -7.50 -8.29 -2.56
CA LEU A 291 -8.73 -8.02 -3.29
C LEU A 291 -8.58 -8.44 -4.75
N PRO A 292 -9.61 -9.00 -5.39
CA PRO A 292 -9.59 -9.22 -6.82
C PRO A 292 -9.70 -7.88 -7.56
N LEU A 293 -9.00 -7.77 -8.69
CA LEU A 293 -9.28 -6.75 -9.70
C LEU A 293 -10.32 -7.31 -10.67
N VAL A 294 -11.27 -6.48 -11.05
CA VAL A 294 -12.33 -6.88 -11.98
C VAL A 294 -12.44 -5.92 -13.18
N ASP A 295 -13.06 -6.39 -14.26
CA ASP A 295 -13.49 -5.54 -15.37
C ASP A 295 -14.88 -4.92 -15.09
N ALA A 296 -15.41 -4.14 -16.04
CA ALA A 296 -16.70 -3.50 -15.91
C ALA A 296 -17.88 -4.47 -15.84
N GLU A 297 -17.69 -5.72 -16.21
CA GLU A 297 -18.65 -6.83 -16.11
C GLU A 297 -18.48 -7.67 -14.84
N GLY A 298 -17.53 -7.30 -13.96
CA GLY A 298 -17.25 -8.00 -12.70
C GLY A 298 -16.42 -9.27 -12.85
N ARG A 299 -15.81 -9.54 -14.03
CA ARG A 299 -14.94 -10.71 -14.23
C ARG A 299 -13.55 -10.43 -13.66
N VAL A 300 -13.01 -11.37 -12.91
CA VAL A 300 -11.68 -11.24 -12.28
C VAL A 300 -10.60 -11.15 -13.35
N THR A 301 -9.84 -10.06 -13.35
CA THR A 301 -8.71 -9.79 -14.27
C THR A 301 -7.35 -9.89 -13.58
N GLY A 302 -7.32 -9.83 -12.25
CA GLY A 302 -6.09 -9.86 -11.47
C GLY A 302 -6.35 -9.80 -9.98
N LYS A 303 -5.35 -9.36 -9.23
CA LYS A 303 -5.45 -9.14 -7.79
C LYS A 303 -4.58 -7.96 -7.35
N THR A 304 -4.95 -7.33 -6.25
CA THR A 304 -4.22 -6.23 -5.63
C THR A 304 -4.29 -6.33 -4.11
N THR A 305 -3.56 -5.48 -3.39
CA THR A 305 -3.76 -5.32 -1.95
C THR A 305 -4.81 -4.26 -1.67
N ARG A 306 -5.50 -4.35 -0.54
CA ARG A 306 -6.47 -3.37 -0.10
C ARG A 306 -5.87 -1.96 -0.05
N SER A 307 -4.66 -1.81 0.46
CA SER A 307 -3.95 -0.52 0.49
C SER A 307 -3.80 0.10 -0.91
N MET A 308 -3.48 -0.72 -1.93
CA MET A 308 -3.37 -0.25 -3.31
C MET A 308 -4.72 0.10 -3.94
N ALA A 309 -5.80 -0.61 -3.60
CA ALA A 309 -7.15 -0.30 -4.08
C ALA A 309 -7.63 1.07 -3.57
N HIS A 310 -7.24 1.46 -2.34
CA HIS A 310 -7.73 2.66 -1.64
C HIS A 310 -6.75 3.85 -1.62
N CYS A 311 -5.59 3.75 -2.27
CA CYS A 311 -4.61 4.86 -2.28
C CYS A 311 -4.83 5.92 -3.37
N GLY A 312 -6.01 5.95 -4.00
CA GLY A 312 -6.34 6.87 -5.08
C GLY A 312 -5.96 6.38 -6.48
N THR A 313 -5.49 5.14 -6.62
CA THR A 313 -5.19 4.50 -7.91
C THR A 313 -6.45 4.17 -8.71
N LYS A 314 -7.63 4.21 -8.08
CA LYS A 314 -8.94 3.87 -8.68
C LYS A 314 -8.96 2.48 -9.35
N LEU A 315 -8.26 1.52 -8.77
CA LEU A 315 -8.30 0.12 -9.20
C LEU A 315 -9.69 -0.44 -8.93
N LEU A 316 -10.35 -0.97 -9.98
CA LEU A 316 -11.70 -1.51 -9.87
C LEU A 316 -11.66 -2.85 -9.13
N HIS A 317 -12.32 -2.89 -7.97
CA HIS A 317 -12.42 -4.06 -7.11
C HIS A 317 -13.87 -4.27 -6.64
N PRO A 318 -14.31 -5.52 -6.39
CA PRO A 318 -15.69 -5.80 -6.04
C PRO A 318 -15.97 -5.56 -4.56
N VAL A 319 -17.15 -5.03 -4.30
CA VAL A 319 -17.74 -4.87 -2.98
C VAL A 319 -19.17 -5.42 -2.94
N VAL A 320 -19.69 -5.67 -1.75
CA VAL A 320 -21.08 -6.02 -1.51
C VAL A 320 -21.77 -4.93 -0.70
N HIS A 321 -22.98 -4.55 -1.09
CA HIS A 321 -23.86 -3.71 -0.32
C HIS A 321 -25.15 -4.48 0.02
N LEU A 322 -25.51 -4.52 1.30
CA LEU A 322 -26.74 -5.14 1.77
C LEU A 322 -27.68 -4.10 2.35
N HIS A 323 -28.88 -4.02 1.79
CA HIS A 323 -29.99 -3.25 2.32
C HIS A 323 -30.90 -4.17 3.16
N VAL A 324 -31.03 -3.87 4.45
CA VAL A 324 -31.84 -4.67 5.40
C VAL A 324 -33.12 -3.91 5.74
N PHE A 325 -34.25 -4.46 5.34
CA PHE A 325 -35.58 -3.92 5.66
C PHE A 325 -36.21 -4.66 6.84
N ASP A 326 -37.03 -3.97 7.64
CA ASP A 326 -37.99 -4.64 8.50
C ASP A 326 -39.31 -4.95 7.74
N THR A 327 -40.21 -5.69 8.35
CA THR A 327 -41.53 -5.99 7.74
C THR A 327 -42.43 -4.77 7.60
N HIS A 328 -42.08 -3.64 8.20
CA HIS A 328 -42.79 -2.37 8.06
C HIS A 328 -42.27 -1.51 6.92
N GLY A 329 -41.17 -1.96 6.26
CA GLY A 329 -40.51 -1.25 5.16
C GLY A 329 -39.53 -0.18 5.60
N ASN A 330 -39.17 -0.13 6.89
CA ASN A 330 -38.06 0.71 7.35
C ASN A 330 -36.73 0.08 6.97
N LEU A 331 -35.71 0.90 6.69
CA LEU A 331 -34.39 0.47 6.24
C LEU A 331 -33.35 0.65 7.36
N TYR A 332 -32.64 -0.42 7.67
CA TYR A 332 -31.54 -0.35 8.64
C TYR A 332 -30.33 0.31 8.02
N LEU A 333 -29.78 1.33 8.67
CA LEU A 333 -28.53 1.99 8.29
C LEU A 333 -27.53 1.91 9.43
N GLN A 334 -26.27 1.71 9.08
CA GLN A 334 -25.15 1.77 10.00
C GLN A 334 -24.57 3.18 10.10
N LYS A 335 -24.05 3.55 11.25
CA LYS A 335 -23.35 4.81 11.49
C LYS A 335 -21.84 4.60 11.33
N ARG A 336 -21.23 5.29 10.39
CA ARG A 336 -19.77 5.23 10.17
C ARG A 336 -19.06 6.01 11.27
N PRO A 337 -18.00 5.44 11.88
CA PRO A 337 -17.23 6.12 12.91
C PRO A 337 -16.51 7.37 12.39
N ALA A 338 -16.27 8.33 13.30
CA ALA A 338 -15.55 9.57 13.01
C ALA A 338 -14.09 9.36 12.59
N TRP A 339 -13.50 8.22 12.96
CA TRP A 339 -12.10 7.89 12.60
C TRP A 339 -11.94 7.24 11.21
N LYS A 340 -13.02 6.91 10.50
CA LYS A 340 -12.94 6.39 9.12
C LYS A 340 -12.39 7.47 8.18
N ASP A 341 -11.46 7.10 7.30
CA ASP A 341 -10.78 8.02 6.39
C ASP A 341 -11.69 8.55 5.26
N ILE A 342 -12.73 7.80 4.91
CA ILE A 342 -13.69 8.13 3.85
C ILE A 342 -15.08 8.24 4.46
N GLN A 343 -15.80 9.36 4.19
CA GLN A 343 -17.15 9.62 4.65
C GLN A 343 -17.35 9.39 6.17
N PRO A 344 -16.51 9.98 7.07
CA PRO A 344 -16.69 9.87 8.51
C PRO A 344 -18.03 10.43 8.95
N ASP A 345 -18.56 9.93 10.10
CA ASP A 345 -19.79 10.40 10.74
C ASP A 345 -21.08 10.34 9.91
N ARG A 346 -21.08 9.64 8.76
CA ARG A 346 -22.26 9.49 7.91
C ARG A 346 -22.97 8.18 8.16
N TRP A 347 -24.26 8.14 7.78
CA TRP A 347 -25.04 6.92 7.71
C TRP A 347 -24.87 6.25 6.36
N ASP A 348 -24.79 4.93 6.37
CA ASP A 348 -24.50 4.12 5.17
C ASP A 348 -25.40 2.89 5.12
N THR A 349 -25.31 2.10 4.05
CA THR A 349 -26.00 0.81 3.91
C THR A 349 -25.76 -0.07 5.13
N ALA A 350 -26.66 -1.02 5.39
CA ALA A 350 -26.58 -1.90 6.55
C ALA A 350 -25.26 -2.67 6.62
N VAL A 351 -24.74 -3.12 5.47
CA VAL A 351 -23.42 -3.76 5.32
C VAL A 351 -22.75 -3.25 4.05
N GLY A 352 -21.47 -2.91 4.15
CA GLY A 352 -20.62 -2.52 3.03
C GLY A 352 -19.23 -3.14 3.16
N GLY A 353 -19.00 -4.29 2.51
CA GLY A 353 -17.76 -5.07 2.66
C GLY A 353 -17.05 -5.38 1.34
N HIS A 354 -15.76 -5.71 1.44
CA HIS A 354 -14.96 -6.14 0.30
C HIS A 354 -15.10 -7.64 0.09
N ILE A 355 -15.09 -8.05 -1.18
CA ILE A 355 -14.96 -9.47 -1.54
C ILE A 355 -13.47 -9.77 -1.61
N GLY A 356 -12.98 -10.68 -0.77
CA GLY A 356 -11.58 -11.12 -0.76
C GLY A 356 -11.20 -11.91 -2.03
N TYR A 357 -9.92 -11.94 -2.35
CA TYR A 357 -9.45 -12.70 -3.51
C TYR A 357 -9.62 -14.21 -3.31
N GLY A 358 -10.42 -14.83 -4.18
CA GLY A 358 -10.80 -16.25 -4.09
C GLY A 358 -12.10 -16.49 -3.32
N GLU A 359 -12.70 -15.45 -2.78
CA GLU A 359 -14.04 -15.49 -2.20
C GLU A 359 -15.10 -15.29 -3.29
N SER A 360 -16.33 -15.67 -2.99
CA SER A 360 -17.49 -15.45 -3.85
C SER A 360 -18.39 -14.36 -3.25
N VAL A 361 -19.38 -13.92 -4.02
CA VAL A 361 -20.40 -12.97 -3.54
C VAL A 361 -21.22 -13.54 -2.36
N GLU A 362 -21.19 -14.86 -2.15
CA GLU A 362 -21.81 -15.55 -1.03
C GLU A 362 -21.14 -15.22 0.32
N GLU A 363 -19.91 -14.69 0.31
CA GLU A 363 -19.22 -14.14 1.49
C GLU A 363 -19.92 -12.90 2.09
N LEU A 364 -20.95 -12.37 1.44
CA LEU A 364 -21.90 -11.43 2.02
C LEU A 364 -22.36 -11.87 3.42
N GLN A 365 -22.51 -13.18 3.65
CA GLN A 365 -22.90 -13.72 4.96
C GLN A 365 -21.83 -13.52 6.03
N ARG A 366 -20.54 -13.55 5.66
CA ARG A 366 -19.42 -13.30 6.58
C ARG A 366 -19.41 -11.83 7.01
N GLU A 367 -19.41 -10.91 6.05
CA GLU A 367 -19.43 -9.45 6.31
C GLU A 367 -20.67 -9.07 7.15
N THR A 368 -21.86 -9.61 6.83
CA THR A 368 -23.09 -9.35 7.56
C THR A 368 -22.99 -9.80 9.02
N ARG A 369 -22.35 -10.95 9.27
CA ARG A 369 -22.13 -11.46 10.62
C ARG A 369 -21.13 -10.60 11.40
N GLU A 370 -20.06 -10.16 10.74
CA GLU A 370 -18.99 -9.35 11.35
C GLU A 370 -19.45 -7.93 11.66
N GLU A 371 -20.16 -7.27 10.74
CA GLU A 371 -20.58 -5.88 10.92
C GLU A 371 -21.85 -5.71 11.78
N ILE A 372 -22.87 -6.56 11.58
CA ILE A 372 -24.19 -6.37 12.22
C ILE A 372 -24.74 -7.61 12.92
N SER A 373 -23.92 -8.65 13.10
CA SER A 373 -24.26 -9.88 13.87
C SER A 373 -25.45 -10.67 13.33
N ILE A 374 -25.78 -10.59 12.04
CA ILE A 374 -26.80 -11.39 11.39
C ILE A 374 -26.16 -12.61 10.71
N ALA A 375 -26.62 -13.82 11.02
CA ALA A 375 -26.10 -15.07 10.47
C ALA A 375 -27.09 -15.80 9.55
N ASP A 376 -28.36 -15.79 9.90
CA ASP A 376 -29.41 -16.57 9.20
C ASP A 376 -30.35 -15.63 8.44
N PHE A 377 -30.02 -15.36 7.17
CA PHE A 377 -30.86 -14.56 6.29
C PHE A 377 -30.73 -15.06 4.85
N SER A 378 -31.68 -14.69 4.02
CA SER A 378 -31.65 -14.89 2.56
C SER A 378 -31.61 -13.53 1.90
N ALA A 379 -30.63 -13.28 1.05
CA ALA A 379 -30.50 -12.04 0.31
C ALA A 379 -30.88 -12.22 -1.15
N GLU A 380 -31.65 -11.26 -1.67
CA GLU A 380 -31.97 -11.14 -3.09
C GLU A 380 -30.99 -10.17 -3.74
N LYS A 381 -30.29 -10.61 -4.80
CA LYS A 381 -29.46 -9.70 -5.60
C LYS A 381 -30.34 -8.78 -6.45
N ILE A 382 -30.16 -7.48 -6.28
CA ILE A 382 -30.92 -6.46 -7.03
C ILE A 382 -30.20 -6.08 -8.33
N ASP A 383 -28.89 -5.75 -8.21
CA ASP A 383 -28.13 -5.22 -9.33
C ASP A 383 -26.62 -5.41 -9.10
N ALA A 384 -25.82 -5.08 -10.12
CA ALA A 384 -24.40 -4.82 -9.98
C ALA A 384 -24.00 -3.69 -10.92
N TYR A 385 -23.17 -2.76 -10.44
CA TYR A 385 -22.79 -1.57 -11.21
C TYR A 385 -21.39 -1.08 -10.79
N VAL A 386 -20.77 -0.28 -11.66
CA VAL A 386 -19.51 0.40 -11.34
C VAL A 386 -19.84 1.73 -10.67
N PHE A 387 -19.38 1.90 -9.45
CA PHE A 387 -19.37 3.18 -8.75
C PHE A 387 -17.98 3.80 -8.82
N GLU A 388 -17.93 5.10 -9.11
CA GLU A 388 -16.69 5.86 -9.06
C GLU A 388 -16.88 7.10 -8.22
N SER A 389 -16.10 7.18 -7.13
CA SER A 389 -15.99 8.35 -6.28
C SER A 389 -14.76 9.17 -6.63
N ARG A 390 -14.52 10.26 -5.91
CA ARG A 390 -13.26 11.01 -6.01
C ARG A 390 -12.04 10.17 -5.57
N TYR A 391 -12.24 9.17 -4.71
CA TYR A 391 -11.18 8.43 -4.04
C TYR A 391 -10.97 7.02 -4.58
N GLU A 392 -12.04 6.35 -4.97
CA GLU A 392 -12.03 4.91 -5.26
C GLU A 392 -13.00 4.57 -6.40
N ARG A 393 -12.85 3.37 -6.93
CA ARG A 393 -13.70 2.81 -7.98
C ARG A 393 -14.06 1.38 -7.61
N GLU A 394 -15.34 1.10 -7.45
CA GLU A 394 -15.88 -0.14 -6.93
C GLU A 394 -16.86 -0.79 -7.90
N TYR A 395 -16.81 -2.11 -8.01
CA TYR A 395 -17.84 -2.92 -8.64
C TYR A 395 -18.82 -3.37 -7.55
N VAL A 396 -19.90 -2.63 -7.40
CA VAL A 396 -20.84 -2.81 -6.29
C VAL A 396 -21.85 -3.89 -6.64
N ASN A 397 -21.94 -4.95 -5.83
CA ASN A 397 -23.00 -5.95 -5.88
C ASN A 397 -24.04 -5.61 -4.83
N VAL A 398 -25.26 -5.25 -5.28
CA VAL A 398 -26.35 -4.77 -4.42
C VAL A 398 -27.31 -5.88 -4.08
N PHE A 399 -27.56 -6.05 -2.77
CA PHE A 399 -28.48 -7.03 -2.22
C PHE A 399 -29.52 -6.38 -1.31
N LYS A 400 -30.67 -7.02 -1.15
CA LYS A 400 -31.65 -6.69 -0.13
C LYS A 400 -32.09 -7.94 0.62
N THR A 401 -32.54 -7.73 1.86
CA THR A 401 -33.18 -8.75 2.69
C THR A 401 -34.23 -8.11 3.59
N VAL A 402 -35.13 -8.93 4.13
CA VAL A 402 -36.05 -8.54 5.21
C VAL A 402 -35.66 -9.27 6.49
N TYR A 403 -35.49 -8.52 7.59
CA TYR A 403 -35.03 -9.08 8.84
C TYR A 403 -35.61 -8.32 10.04
N ASP A 404 -36.38 -9.02 10.89
CA ASP A 404 -37.11 -8.44 12.02
C ASP A 404 -36.51 -8.80 13.38
N LYS A 405 -35.41 -9.57 13.39
CA LYS A 405 -34.76 -9.90 14.67
C LYS A 405 -33.82 -8.78 15.10
N GLU A 406 -33.29 -8.87 16.32
CA GLU A 406 -32.35 -7.92 16.86
C GLU A 406 -31.08 -7.83 15.98
N ILE A 407 -30.66 -6.60 15.62
CA ILE A 407 -29.43 -6.28 14.91
C ILE A 407 -28.47 -5.67 15.92
N ARG A 408 -27.25 -6.20 15.97
CA ARG A 408 -26.18 -5.73 16.85
C ARG A 408 -24.98 -5.28 16.02
N PRO A 409 -24.81 -3.96 15.85
CA PRO A 409 -23.63 -3.43 15.14
C PRO A 409 -22.34 -3.72 15.91
N SER A 410 -21.27 -4.01 15.20
CA SER A 410 -19.93 -4.24 15.76
C SER A 410 -19.36 -2.93 16.31
N GLU A 411 -19.15 -2.82 17.61
CA GLU A 411 -18.60 -1.63 18.27
C GLU A 411 -17.15 -1.29 17.83
N ASN A 412 -16.44 -2.27 17.26
CA ASN A 412 -15.09 -2.08 16.75
C ASN A 412 -15.07 -1.40 15.37
N GLU A 413 -16.16 -1.48 14.62
CA GLU A 413 -16.22 -1.03 13.23
C GLU A 413 -17.24 0.07 12.99
N LEU A 414 -18.24 0.22 13.85
CA LEU A 414 -19.40 1.08 13.66
C LEU A 414 -19.71 1.90 14.93
N ASP A 415 -20.21 3.11 14.74
CA ASP A 415 -20.77 3.95 15.83
C ASP A 415 -22.26 3.69 16.04
N GLY A 416 -22.73 2.47 15.75
CA GLY A 416 -24.10 2.05 15.92
C GLY A 416 -24.88 1.89 14.61
N GLY A 417 -26.19 1.71 14.76
CA GLY A 417 -27.10 1.54 13.62
C GLY A 417 -28.54 1.61 14.11
N ARG A 418 -29.47 1.94 13.20
CA ARG A 418 -30.91 1.95 13.48
C ARG A 418 -31.74 1.81 12.21
N PHE A 419 -33.01 1.47 12.39
CA PHE A 419 -33.98 1.58 11.32
C PHE A 419 -34.38 3.04 11.06
N TRP A 420 -34.54 3.38 9.80
CA TRP A 420 -34.99 4.65 9.29
C TRP A 420 -36.27 4.46 8.48
N SER A 421 -37.27 5.27 8.75
CA SER A 421 -38.48 5.30 7.92
C SER A 421 -38.18 5.93 6.55
N ARG A 422 -39.04 5.64 5.59
CA ARG A 422 -38.96 6.22 4.24
C ARG A 422 -38.98 7.76 4.28
N ASP A 423 -39.81 8.34 5.13
CA ASP A 423 -39.96 9.80 5.22
C ASP A 423 -38.73 10.46 5.85
N GLU A 424 -38.10 9.84 6.86
CA GLU A 424 -36.82 10.29 7.44
C GLU A 424 -35.72 10.30 6.38
N ILE A 425 -35.60 9.22 5.59
CA ILE A 425 -34.59 9.11 4.54
C ILE A 425 -34.83 10.19 3.48
N LEU A 426 -36.04 10.28 2.94
CA LEU A 426 -36.38 11.25 1.87
C LEU A 426 -36.14 12.69 2.34
N SER A 427 -36.44 13.00 3.59
CA SER A 427 -36.23 14.33 4.17
C SER A 427 -34.75 14.66 4.41
N SER A 428 -33.87 13.67 4.43
CA SER A 428 -32.43 13.80 4.77
C SER A 428 -31.50 13.68 3.56
N ILE A 429 -31.98 13.16 2.43
CA ILE A 429 -31.20 13.08 1.16
C ILE A 429 -30.72 14.49 0.73
N GLY A 430 -29.45 14.56 0.29
CA GLY A 430 -28.80 15.79 -0.16
C GLY A 430 -28.38 16.75 0.95
N LYS A 431 -28.58 16.38 2.22
CA LYS A 431 -28.18 17.21 3.39
C LYS A 431 -26.85 16.77 4.02
N GLY A 432 -26.14 15.84 3.41
CA GLY A 432 -24.86 15.32 3.92
C GLY A 432 -25.00 14.38 5.12
N VAL A 433 -26.18 13.86 5.39
CA VAL A 433 -26.45 12.89 6.44
C VAL A 433 -25.96 11.50 6.04
N PHE A 434 -26.13 11.15 4.77
CA PHE A 434 -25.82 9.84 4.22
C PHE A 434 -24.54 9.85 3.38
N THR A 435 -23.98 8.67 3.14
CA THR A 435 -22.93 8.50 2.15
C THR A 435 -23.49 8.71 0.72
N PRO A 436 -22.68 9.22 -0.23
CA PRO A 436 -23.14 9.40 -1.61
C PRO A 436 -23.57 8.09 -2.29
N ASN A 437 -22.90 6.96 -1.94
CA ASN A 437 -23.26 5.63 -2.43
C ASN A 437 -24.68 5.27 -2.01
N PHE A 438 -24.95 5.35 -0.72
CA PHE A 438 -26.29 5.05 -0.19
C PHE A 438 -27.36 5.93 -0.81
N GLU A 439 -27.13 7.26 -0.90
CA GLU A 439 -28.11 8.17 -1.51
C GLU A 439 -28.43 7.79 -2.97
N SER A 440 -27.39 7.46 -3.73
CA SER A 440 -27.54 7.03 -5.13
C SER A 440 -28.34 5.72 -5.26
N GLU A 441 -28.02 4.72 -4.44
CA GLU A 441 -28.69 3.42 -4.44
C GLU A 441 -30.14 3.55 -3.98
N TYR A 442 -30.38 4.31 -2.91
CA TYR A 442 -31.73 4.50 -2.39
C TYR A 442 -32.64 5.15 -3.45
N VAL A 443 -32.17 6.19 -4.14
CA VAL A 443 -32.92 6.85 -5.20
C VAL A 443 -33.17 5.93 -6.39
N LYS A 444 -32.19 5.10 -6.73
CA LYS A 444 -32.27 4.20 -7.90
C LYS A 444 -33.22 3.01 -7.68
N TYR A 445 -33.16 2.41 -6.47
CA TYR A 445 -33.80 1.10 -6.23
C TYR A 445 -35.03 1.14 -5.31
N PHE A 446 -35.18 2.16 -4.45
CA PHE A 446 -36.17 2.15 -3.37
C PHE A 446 -37.07 3.41 -3.32
N LYS A 447 -36.76 4.45 -4.09
CA LYS A 447 -37.59 5.66 -4.21
C LYS A 447 -38.75 5.40 -5.18
#